data_2d2452f08af5315b1eb29f3d653e3555
#
_entry.id   2d2452f08af5315b1eb29f3d653e3555
#
_cell.length_a   1.000
_cell.length_b   1.000
_cell.length_c   1.000
_cell.angle_alpha   90.00
_cell.angle_beta   90.00
_cell.angle_gamma   90.00
#
_symmetry.space_group_name_H-M   'P 1'
#
loop_
_entity.id
_entity.type
_entity.pdbx_description
1 polymer ?
#
loop_
_entity_poly.entity_id
_entity_poly.type
_entity_poly.pdbx_seq_one_letter_code
_entity_poly.pdbx_strand_id
1 'polypeptide(L)'
;MTMPDVTSHGLEVKLQSGGRSGVLVVVFSQVRIPSGKFGLERLFAKTQHSCVFLNDTQSQWYLRAQQDIDRAIDDAIAQENPERVVYYGASMGAYGALVTGLRRQDGEIYAFSPELNLGMAGSQSVTHLESPAPDKADLLALLSGSMKYPVHILFGLFDWIDMTGYLALQRLPHCEKRFWYGVAGPHALHDQLYSLNIVRQLIKTFQRDISELLSARGLLITPSLADCAEFVGLGQALAENAPMYLPDVSRSLTDNPGYGLLRAEHFALQGKPQRGAELLQEWGIALKDDAVLKTTPKRWRKSFLIRAAELYLSCAERAKAQEALAECIAQFPIDGRMLHLAAELEFVLPETL
;
A
#
# COMPACT_ATOMS: atom_id res chain seq x y z
N MET A 1 -8.71 16.79 27.05
CA MET A 1 -8.19 16.43 25.71
C MET A 1 -7.30 17.59 25.30
N THR A 2 -6.00 17.46 25.43
CA THR A 2 -5.04 18.45 24.92
C THR A 2 -5.10 18.42 23.39
N MET A 3 -5.24 19.59 22.77
CA MET A 3 -5.14 19.72 21.31
C MET A 3 -3.75 19.25 20.89
N PRO A 4 -3.61 18.52 19.77
CA PRO A 4 -2.28 18.15 19.27
C PRO A 4 -1.49 19.41 18.93
N ASP A 5 -0.20 19.42 19.27
CA ASP A 5 0.72 20.47 18.82
C ASP A 5 0.85 20.39 17.30
N VAL A 6 0.47 21.47 16.60
CA VAL A 6 0.57 21.57 15.15
C VAL A 6 1.79 22.42 14.82
N THR A 7 2.75 21.88 14.08
CA THR A 7 3.92 22.64 13.62
C THR A 7 3.58 23.53 12.42
N SER A 8 4.48 24.45 12.07
CA SER A 8 4.35 25.33 10.89
C SER A 8 4.26 24.59 9.57
N HIS A 9 4.66 23.31 9.55
CA HIS A 9 4.67 22.45 8.36
C HIS A 9 3.51 21.43 8.33
N GLY A 10 2.47 21.62 9.17
CA GLY A 10 1.30 20.74 9.18
C GLY A 10 1.54 19.39 9.82
N LEU A 11 2.65 19.18 10.52
CA LEU A 11 2.87 17.98 11.32
C LEU A 11 2.08 18.09 12.63
N GLU A 12 1.26 17.09 12.88
CA GLU A 12 0.61 16.88 14.17
C GLU A 12 1.30 15.75 14.93
N VAL A 13 1.49 15.93 16.22
CA VAL A 13 2.14 14.97 17.10
C VAL A 13 1.21 14.63 18.26
N LYS A 14 1.13 13.34 18.61
CA LYS A 14 0.41 12.84 19.77
C LYS A 14 1.23 11.78 20.50
N LEU A 15 1.54 12.02 21.77
CA LEU A 15 2.15 11.02 22.63
C LEU A 15 1.06 10.25 23.40
N GLN A 16 1.11 8.93 23.33
CA GLN A 16 0.40 7.99 24.21
C GLN A 16 1.42 7.36 25.14
N SER A 17 1.46 7.87 26.37
CA SER A 17 2.40 7.47 27.42
C SER A 17 1.90 6.28 28.23
N GLY A 18 2.81 5.72 29.06
CA GLY A 18 2.48 4.73 30.10
C GLY A 18 2.41 3.30 29.61
N GLY A 19 3.05 2.99 28.48
CA GLY A 19 3.24 1.64 28.00
C GLY A 19 4.08 0.79 28.99
N ARG A 20 3.75 -0.52 29.07
CA ARG A 20 4.43 -1.45 29.99
C ARG A 20 5.36 -2.44 29.30
N SER A 21 5.51 -2.32 27.97
CA SER A 21 6.28 -3.29 27.18
C SER A 21 7.76 -2.94 27.04
N GLY A 22 8.20 -1.78 27.51
CA GLY A 22 9.53 -1.25 27.23
C GLY A 22 9.76 -0.81 25.77
N VAL A 23 8.70 -0.81 24.95
CA VAL A 23 8.79 -0.43 23.52
C VAL A 23 8.11 0.92 23.30
N LEU A 24 8.81 1.84 22.66
CA LEU A 24 8.26 3.06 22.07
C LEU A 24 8.04 2.85 20.58
N VAL A 25 6.79 2.99 20.13
CA VAL A 25 6.46 2.90 18.70
C VAL A 25 6.23 4.29 18.11
N VAL A 26 6.98 4.65 17.09
CA VAL A 26 6.80 5.87 16.31
C VAL A 26 5.94 5.51 15.10
N VAL A 27 4.69 5.96 15.11
CA VAL A 27 3.65 5.58 14.14
C VAL A 27 3.40 6.72 13.17
N PHE A 28 3.72 6.50 11.90
CA PHE A 28 3.51 7.47 10.83
C PHE A 28 2.17 7.22 10.13
N SER A 29 1.32 8.23 10.07
CA SER A 29 0.03 8.17 9.38
C SER A 29 0.21 8.10 7.85
N GLN A 30 -0.71 7.41 7.19
CA GLN A 30 -0.83 7.40 5.73
C GLN A 30 -1.51 8.70 5.22
N VAL A 31 -1.59 8.85 3.89
CA VAL A 31 -2.27 9.99 3.25
C VAL A 31 -3.73 10.16 3.70
N ARG A 32 -4.24 11.39 3.62
CA ARG A 32 -5.66 11.73 3.85
C ARG A 32 -6.16 11.47 5.26
N ILE A 33 -5.30 11.43 6.25
CA ILE A 33 -5.74 11.42 7.64
C ILE A 33 -6.07 12.87 8.02
N PRO A 34 -7.33 13.17 8.41
CA PRO A 34 -7.73 14.53 8.76
C PRO A 34 -7.00 15.05 9.98
N SER A 35 -6.86 16.38 10.08
CA SER A 35 -6.35 17.05 11.27
C SER A 35 -7.09 16.61 12.54
N GLY A 36 -6.36 16.47 13.63
CA GLY A 36 -6.84 15.96 14.92
C GLY A 36 -7.05 14.43 14.96
N LYS A 37 -6.71 13.71 13.89
CA LYS A 37 -6.76 12.24 13.83
C LYS A 37 -5.41 11.67 13.46
N PHE A 38 -5.15 10.44 13.90
CA PHE A 38 -3.90 9.74 13.62
C PHE A 38 -4.18 8.38 13.00
N GLY A 39 -3.46 8.09 11.93
CA GLY A 39 -3.52 6.78 11.29
C GLY A 39 -3.05 5.69 12.26
N LEU A 40 -3.73 4.53 12.20
CA LEU A 40 -3.39 3.36 13.03
C LEU A 40 -3.51 3.55 14.56
N GLU A 41 -3.90 4.72 15.06
CA GLU A 41 -4.06 4.99 16.49
C GLU A 41 -4.92 3.92 17.19
N ARG A 42 -6.08 3.59 16.62
CA ARG A 42 -7.00 2.58 17.19
C ARG A 42 -6.37 1.18 17.25
N LEU A 43 -5.43 0.89 16.36
CA LEU A 43 -4.71 -0.37 16.34
C LEU A 43 -3.74 -0.45 17.51
N PHE A 44 -2.92 0.58 17.70
CA PHE A 44 -1.92 0.64 18.75
C PHE A 44 -2.51 0.91 20.14
N ALA A 45 -3.68 1.55 20.25
CA ALA A 45 -4.39 1.75 21.53
C ALA A 45 -4.71 0.43 22.27
N LYS A 46 -4.66 -0.72 21.59
CA LYS A 46 -4.87 -2.05 22.16
C LYS A 46 -3.57 -2.77 22.51
N THR A 47 -2.42 -2.14 22.30
CA THR A 47 -1.11 -2.67 22.68
C THR A 47 -0.68 -2.13 24.05
N GLN A 48 0.42 -2.65 24.58
CA GLN A 48 1.03 -2.15 25.83
C GLN A 48 2.24 -1.26 25.53
N HIS A 49 2.35 -0.72 24.35
CA HIS A 49 3.44 0.15 23.94
C HIS A 49 3.13 1.61 24.26
N SER A 50 4.16 2.38 24.59
CA SER A 50 4.10 3.83 24.45
C SER A 50 4.20 4.16 22.96
N CYS A 51 3.44 5.17 22.49
CA CYS A 51 3.37 5.47 21.07
C CYS A 51 3.50 6.98 20.81
N VAL A 52 4.31 7.36 19.84
CA VAL A 52 4.29 8.69 19.21
C VAL A 52 3.56 8.56 17.89
N PHE A 53 2.40 9.17 17.76
CA PHE A 53 1.65 9.24 16.52
C PHE A 53 2.00 10.54 15.79
N LEU A 54 2.36 10.40 14.52
CA LEU A 54 2.72 11.50 13.63
C LEU A 54 1.72 11.54 12.47
N ASN A 55 1.17 12.73 12.19
CA ASN A 55 0.29 12.95 11.05
C ASN A 55 0.75 14.16 10.24
N ASP A 56 1.18 13.93 9.01
CA ASP A 56 1.42 14.98 8.02
C ASP A 56 0.09 15.30 7.33
N THR A 57 -0.61 16.29 7.85
CA THR A 57 -1.96 16.69 7.39
C THR A 57 -1.97 17.20 5.94
N GLN A 58 -0.83 17.61 5.43
CA GLN A 58 -0.65 18.10 4.06
C GLN A 58 -0.31 16.97 3.09
N SER A 59 -0.08 15.75 3.58
CA SER A 59 0.32 14.59 2.77
C SER A 59 1.57 14.84 1.92
N GLN A 60 2.60 15.51 2.50
CA GLN A 60 3.87 15.82 1.85
C GLN A 60 4.98 14.82 2.18
N TRP A 61 4.64 13.56 2.50
CA TRP A 61 5.60 12.47 2.80
C TRP A 61 6.60 12.80 3.91
N TYR A 62 6.18 13.66 4.88
CA TYR A 62 7.02 14.09 6.01
C TYR A 62 8.30 14.83 5.60
N LEU A 63 8.42 15.26 4.35
CA LEU A 63 9.65 15.84 3.79
C LEU A 63 10.06 17.16 4.47
N ARG A 64 9.09 17.97 4.92
CA ARG A 64 9.33 19.29 5.53
C ARG A 64 9.43 19.27 7.05
N ALA A 65 9.14 18.15 7.69
CA ALA A 65 8.93 18.10 9.14
C ALA A 65 10.03 17.32 9.89
N GLN A 66 11.17 17.04 9.27
CA GLN A 66 12.19 16.15 9.82
C GLN A 66 12.70 16.59 11.19
N GLN A 67 12.94 17.90 11.40
CA GLN A 67 13.42 18.43 12.70
C GLN A 67 12.35 18.33 13.79
N ASP A 68 11.09 18.58 13.45
CA ASP A 68 9.98 18.47 14.41
C ASP A 68 9.71 16.99 14.76
N ILE A 69 9.85 16.08 13.79
CA ILE A 69 9.79 14.63 14.01
C ILE A 69 10.89 14.19 14.97
N ASP A 70 12.14 14.62 14.73
CA ASP A 70 13.27 14.27 15.59
C ASP A 70 13.05 14.74 17.03
N ARG A 71 12.63 16.01 17.20
CA ARG A 71 12.32 16.57 18.52
C ARG A 71 11.23 15.78 19.23
N ALA A 72 10.12 15.49 18.55
CA ALA A 72 9.03 14.70 19.13
C ALA A 72 9.46 13.30 19.58
N ILE A 73 10.35 12.67 18.82
CA ILE A 73 10.91 11.35 19.17
C ILE A 73 11.86 11.47 20.36
N ASP A 74 12.76 12.45 20.35
CA ASP A 74 13.71 12.67 21.45
C ASP A 74 13.03 12.98 22.77
N ASP A 75 12.00 13.82 22.75
CA ASP A 75 11.16 14.13 23.92
C ASP A 75 10.44 12.87 24.44
N ALA A 76 9.90 12.06 23.55
CA ALA A 76 9.24 10.81 23.93
C ALA A 76 10.23 9.78 24.48
N ILE A 77 11.43 9.66 23.92
CA ILE A 77 12.49 8.78 24.43
C ILE A 77 12.92 9.24 25.83
N ALA A 78 13.11 10.55 26.03
CA ALA A 78 13.48 11.10 27.33
C ALA A 78 12.38 10.88 28.39
N GLN A 79 11.10 10.96 28.00
CA GLN A 79 9.98 10.78 28.91
C GLN A 79 9.70 9.31 29.25
N GLU A 80 9.73 8.42 28.26
CA GLU A 80 9.31 7.02 28.40
C GLU A 80 10.47 6.08 28.73
N ASN A 81 11.73 6.51 28.52
CA ASN A 81 12.96 5.72 28.70
C ASN A 81 12.84 4.28 28.15
N PRO A 82 12.51 4.09 26.85
CA PRO A 82 12.22 2.79 26.28
C PRO A 82 13.48 1.92 26.13
N GLU A 83 13.32 0.61 26.25
CA GLU A 83 14.37 -0.37 25.93
C GLU A 83 14.55 -0.53 24.40
N ARG A 84 13.48 -0.33 23.64
CA ARG A 84 13.43 -0.50 22.18
C ARG A 84 12.61 0.61 21.54
N VAL A 85 13.07 1.08 20.38
CA VAL A 85 12.32 2.00 19.51
C VAL A 85 11.93 1.26 18.24
N VAL A 86 10.70 1.45 17.77
CA VAL A 86 10.16 0.86 16.55
C VAL A 86 9.53 1.95 15.70
N TYR A 87 9.96 2.08 14.45
CA TYR A 87 9.38 2.94 13.43
C TYR A 87 8.37 2.15 12.60
N TYR A 88 7.14 2.62 12.53
CA TYR A 88 6.05 1.87 11.91
C TYR A 88 5.21 2.74 10.99
N GLY A 89 4.92 2.24 9.78
CA GLY A 89 4.06 2.96 8.84
C GLY A 89 3.60 2.14 7.65
N ALA A 90 2.56 2.66 6.98
CA ALA A 90 2.03 2.12 5.73
C ALA A 90 1.95 3.21 4.67
N SER A 91 2.24 2.90 3.40
CA SER A 91 2.22 3.83 2.26
C SER A 91 3.07 5.09 2.54
N MET A 92 2.51 6.30 2.52
CA MET A 92 3.20 7.53 2.91
C MET A 92 3.88 7.41 4.29
N GLY A 93 3.18 6.80 5.26
CA GLY A 93 3.75 6.56 6.59
C GLY A 93 4.93 5.60 6.59
N ALA A 94 4.96 4.62 5.68
CA ALA A 94 6.09 3.72 5.52
C ALA A 94 7.33 4.46 5.00
N TYR A 95 7.15 5.42 4.09
CA TYR A 95 8.23 6.30 3.65
C TYR A 95 8.79 7.13 4.83
N GLY A 96 7.90 7.77 5.62
CA GLY A 96 8.30 8.53 6.80
C GLY A 96 9.07 7.68 7.83
N ALA A 97 8.59 6.45 8.09
CA ALA A 97 9.25 5.50 8.99
C ALA A 97 10.65 5.10 8.48
N LEU A 98 10.78 4.83 7.16
CA LEU A 98 12.07 4.49 6.54
C LEU A 98 13.05 5.67 6.60
N VAL A 99 12.68 6.85 6.11
CA VAL A 99 13.59 8.02 6.11
C VAL A 99 14.05 8.34 7.52
N THR A 100 13.14 8.39 8.49
CA THR A 100 13.45 8.74 9.86
C THR A 100 14.31 7.67 10.54
N GLY A 101 13.87 6.40 10.49
CA GLY A 101 14.58 5.31 11.16
C GLY A 101 15.97 5.01 10.55
N LEU A 102 16.11 5.08 9.21
CA LEU A 102 17.38 4.90 8.53
C LEU A 102 18.39 6.02 8.83
N ARG A 103 17.90 7.25 9.00
CA ARG A 103 18.75 8.40 9.37
C ARG A 103 19.16 8.34 10.84
N ARG A 104 18.24 8.03 11.73
CA ARG A 104 18.49 7.99 13.19
C ARG A 104 19.28 6.76 13.64
N GLN A 105 19.08 5.61 13.01
CA GLN A 105 19.77 4.35 13.36
C GLN A 105 19.66 4.00 14.87
N ASP A 106 18.50 4.26 15.48
CA ASP A 106 18.23 4.05 16.91
C ASP A 106 17.04 3.11 17.17
N GLY A 107 16.45 2.51 16.13
CA GLY A 107 15.30 1.60 16.26
C GLY A 107 15.07 0.71 15.05
N GLU A 108 14.20 -0.27 15.23
CA GLU A 108 13.74 -1.20 14.19
C GLU A 108 12.71 -0.52 13.28
N ILE A 109 12.62 -0.94 12.02
CA ILE A 109 11.68 -0.34 11.05
C ILE A 109 10.74 -1.41 10.49
N TYR A 110 9.44 -1.10 10.47
CA TYR A 110 8.40 -1.91 9.83
C TYR A 110 7.62 -1.04 8.84
N ALA A 111 7.91 -1.21 7.55
CA ALA A 111 7.38 -0.41 6.45
C ALA A 111 6.51 -1.27 5.52
N PHE A 112 5.23 -0.90 5.37
CA PHE A 112 4.27 -1.61 4.53
C PHE A 112 3.98 -0.80 3.27
N SER A 113 4.26 -1.35 2.11
CA SER A 113 4.05 -0.72 0.80
C SER A 113 4.62 0.71 0.71
N PRO A 114 5.91 0.93 1.03
CA PRO A 114 6.51 2.25 0.87
C PRO A 114 6.69 2.59 -0.60
N GLU A 115 6.46 3.85 -0.95
CA GLU A 115 6.87 4.41 -2.23
C GLU A 115 8.35 4.83 -2.12
N LEU A 116 9.28 4.01 -2.63
CA LEU A 116 10.72 4.28 -2.48
C LEU A 116 11.22 5.44 -3.35
N ASN A 117 10.56 5.69 -4.47
CA ASN A 117 10.89 6.77 -5.40
C ASN A 117 9.68 7.70 -5.59
N LEU A 118 9.67 8.81 -4.88
CA LEU A 118 8.55 9.75 -4.90
C LEU A 118 8.44 10.53 -6.20
N GLY A 119 7.18 10.80 -6.62
CA GLY A 119 6.86 11.59 -7.81
C GLY A 119 6.99 10.82 -9.11
N MET A 120 6.99 9.51 -9.06
CA MET A 120 6.95 8.64 -10.23
C MET A 120 5.54 8.70 -10.86
N ALA A 121 5.46 8.81 -12.17
CA ALA A 121 4.19 8.83 -12.89
C ALA A 121 3.32 7.65 -12.46
N GLY A 122 2.03 7.87 -12.19
CA GLY A 122 1.09 6.86 -11.72
C GLY A 122 1.16 6.54 -10.22
N SER A 123 2.13 7.09 -9.49
CA SER A 123 2.22 6.92 -8.03
C SER A 123 1.30 7.87 -7.26
N GLN A 124 1.06 7.57 -5.97
CA GLN A 124 0.27 8.46 -5.13
C GLN A 124 0.99 9.78 -4.85
N SER A 125 2.30 9.77 -4.69
CA SER A 125 3.07 10.97 -4.37
C SER A 125 2.98 12.02 -5.46
N VAL A 126 2.88 11.63 -6.75
CA VAL A 126 2.76 12.59 -7.84
C VAL A 126 1.49 13.44 -7.75
N THR A 127 0.42 12.92 -7.14
CA THR A 127 -0.86 13.62 -7.01
C THR A 127 -0.97 14.51 -5.76
N HIS A 128 -0.06 14.32 -4.79
CA HIS A 128 -0.13 15.00 -3.49
C HIS A 128 1.03 15.96 -3.23
N LEU A 129 2.23 15.63 -3.76
CA LEU A 129 3.38 16.50 -3.55
C LEU A 129 3.21 17.85 -4.26
N GLU A 130 3.55 18.90 -3.53
CA GLU A 130 3.58 20.25 -4.08
C GLU A 130 4.64 20.39 -5.18
N SER A 131 4.48 21.38 -6.06
CA SER A 131 5.46 21.72 -7.09
C SER A 131 6.00 23.14 -6.84
N PRO A 132 7.33 23.31 -6.70
CA PRO A 132 8.36 22.28 -6.71
C PRO A 132 8.31 21.40 -5.46
N ALA A 133 8.54 20.10 -5.65
CA ALA A 133 8.59 19.17 -4.52
C ALA A 133 9.80 19.51 -3.62
N PRO A 134 9.67 19.34 -2.29
CA PRO A 134 10.81 19.44 -1.37
C PRO A 134 11.88 18.41 -1.71
N ASP A 135 13.10 18.63 -1.19
CA ASP A 135 14.19 17.66 -1.32
C ASP A 135 13.75 16.29 -0.80
N LYS A 136 13.90 15.28 -1.65
CA LYS A 136 13.55 13.90 -1.34
C LYS A 136 14.78 13.15 -0.85
N ALA A 137 14.59 12.30 0.16
CA ALA A 137 15.67 11.40 0.56
C ALA A 137 15.88 10.32 -0.52
N ASP A 138 17.11 10.03 -0.83
CA ASP A 138 17.48 8.85 -1.61
C ASP A 138 17.40 7.60 -0.72
N LEU A 139 16.22 7.01 -0.65
CA LEU A 139 15.97 5.82 0.16
C LEU A 139 16.82 4.62 -0.28
N LEU A 140 17.13 4.49 -1.58
CA LEU A 140 17.93 3.38 -2.06
C LEU A 140 19.39 3.54 -1.60
N ALA A 141 19.93 4.76 -1.62
CA ALA A 141 21.25 5.05 -1.05
C ALA A 141 21.28 4.77 0.46
N LEU A 142 20.26 5.22 1.23
CA LEU A 142 20.16 4.94 2.65
C LEU A 142 20.04 3.43 2.92
N LEU A 143 19.23 2.71 2.15
CA LEU A 143 19.06 1.26 2.28
C LEU A 143 20.28 0.45 1.83
N SER A 144 21.16 1.00 0.98
CA SER A 144 22.41 0.33 0.59
C SER A 144 23.49 0.38 1.67
N GLY A 145 23.34 1.27 2.64
CA GLY A 145 24.25 1.42 3.77
C GLY A 145 24.17 0.28 4.79
N SER A 146 25.01 0.35 5.83
CA SER A 146 24.97 -0.57 6.96
C SER A 146 23.77 -0.29 7.86
N MET A 147 23.13 -1.34 8.37
CA MET A 147 21.99 -1.25 9.28
C MET A 147 22.39 -1.60 10.71
N LYS A 148 22.12 -0.70 11.66
CA LYS A 148 22.33 -0.98 13.08
C LYS A 148 21.21 -1.85 13.65
N TYR A 149 19.98 -1.63 13.19
CA TYR A 149 18.75 -2.34 13.61
C TYR A 149 18.06 -3.01 12.42
N PRO A 150 17.18 -3.99 12.66
CA PRO A 150 16.41 -4.64 11.61
C PRO A 150 15.49 -3.66 10.86
N VAL A 151 15.45 -3.82 9.54
CA VAL A 151 14.57 -3.08 8.63
C VAL A 151 13.72 -4.09 7.87
N HIS A 152 12.42 -4.07 8.12
CA HIS A 152 11.44 -4.94 7.47
C HIS A 152 10.59 -4.14 6.50
N ILE A 153 10.61 -4.51 5.21
CA ILE A 153 9.86 -3.84 4.14
C ILE A 153 8.96 -4.87 3.47
N LEU A 154 7.66 -4.61 3.44
CA LEU A 154 6.68 -5.49 2.82
C LEU A 154 6.06 -4.78 1.61
N PHE A 155 6.00 -5.46 0.46
CA PHE A 155 5.41 -4.94 -0.78
C PHE A 155 4.23 -5.79 -1.22
N GLY A 156 3.13 -5.15 -1.61
CA GLY A 156 1.99 -5.81 -2.22
C GLY A 156 2.22 -6.00 -3.73
N LEU A 157 2.65 -7.19 -4.15
CA LEU A 157 3.12 -7.43 -5.52
C LEU A 157 1.99 -7.55 -6.57
N PHE A 158 0.76 -7.16 -6.22
CA PHE A 158 -0.32 -6.89 -7.18
C PHE A 158 -0.42 -5.41 -7.55
N ASP A 159 0.52 -4.60 -7.05
CA ASP A 159 0.66 -3.18 -7.39
C ASP A 159 2.02 -2.95 -8.06
N TRP A 160 2.03 -2.26 -9.20
CA TRP A 160 3.26 -2.09 -9.97
C TRP A 160 4.23 -1.07 -9.35
N ILE A 161 3.72 -0.10 -8.55
CA ILE A 161 4.57 0.83 -7.79
C ILE A 161 5.29 0.05 -6.68
N ASP A 162 4.57 -0.81 -5.94
CA ASP A 162 5.16 -1.69 -4.94
C ASP A 162 6.16 -2.66 -5.59
N MET A 163 5.82 -3.22 -6.76
CA MET A 163 6.74 -4.07 -7.53
C MET A 163 8.01 -3.33 -7.95
N THR A 164 7.91 -2.04 -8.28
CA THR A 164 9.08 -1.21 -8.59
C THR A 164 10.02 -1.10 -7.38
N GLY A 165 9.46 -0.85 -6.20
CA GLY A 165 10.23 -0.83 -4.94
C GLY A 165 10.87 -2.18 -4.64
N TYR A 166 10.11 -3.26 -4.77
CA TYR A 166 10.60 -4.64 -4.57
C TYR A 166 11.75 -4.98 -5.53
N LEU A 167 11.59 -4.69 -6.83
CA LEU A 167 12.64 -4.91 -7.84
C LEU A 167 13.91 -4.10 -7.56
N ALA A 168 13.77 -2.85 -7.08
CA ALA A 168 14.91 -2.01 -6.74
C ALA A 168 15.72 -2.61 -5.58
N LEU A 169 15.05 -3.15 -4.55
CA LEU A 169 15.74 -3.78 -3.41
C LEU A 169 16.47 -5.07 -3.79
N GLN A 170 15.96 -5.83 -4.77
CA GLN A 170 16.62 -7.03 -5.27
C GLN A 170 18.02 -6.75 -5.87
N ARG A 171 18.28 -5.52 -6.29
CA ARG A 171 19.53 -5.07 -6.89
C ARG A 171 20.52 -4.52 -5.90
N LEU A 172 20.13 -4.31 -4.64
CA LEU A 172 21.00 -3.79 -3.60
C LEU A 172 21.96 -4.89 -3.08
N PRO A 173 23.17 -4.53 -2.63
CA PRO A 173 24.06 -5.46 -1.96
C PRO A 173 23.41 -6.16 -0.78
N HIS A 174 23.83 -7.38 -0.47
CA HIS A 174 23.31 -8.09 0.69
C HIS A 174 23.56 -7.31 2.00
N CYS A 175 22.58 -7.30 2.89
CA CYS A 175 22.69 -6.74 4.24
C CYS A 175 21.89 -7.62 5.21
N GLU A 176 22.56 -8.13 6.26
CA GLU A 176 21.97 -9.09 7.22
C GLU A 176 20.76 -8.56 8.00
N LYS A 177 20.65 -7.25 8.15
CA LYS A 177 19.56 -6.61 8.90
C LYS A 177 18.50 -5.96 8.01
N ARG A 178 18.55 -6.17 6.71
CA ARG A 178 17.56 -5.68 5.76
C ARG A 178 16.76 -6.82 5.20
N PHE A 179 15.47 -6.85 5.52
CA PHE A 179 14.52 -7.86 5.11
C PHE A 179 13.45 -7.23 4.24
N TRP A 180 13.18 -7.80 3.07
CA TRP A 180 12.04 -7.40 2.24
C TRP A 180 11.23 -8.61 1.81
N TYR A 181 9.92 -8.40 1.75
CA TYR A 181 8.96 -9.48 1.52
C TYR A 181 8.05 -9.11 0.35
N GLY A 182 7.98 -9.99 -0.66
CA GLY A 182 6.97 -9.93 -1.70
C GLY A 182 5.71 -10.63 -1.21
N VAL A 183 4.60 -9.92 -1.17
CA VAL A 183 3.35 -10.41 -0.62
C VAL A 183 2.25 -10.44 -1.70
N ALA A 184 1.49 -11.53 -1.75
CA ALA A 184 0.33 -11.68 -2.62
C ALA A 184 -0.81 -10.74 -2.17
N GLY A 185 -0.72 -9.48 -2.57
CA GLY A 185 -1.66 -8.43 -2.19
C GLY A 185 -1.45 -7.13 -2.96
N PRO A 186 -2.45 -6.23 -2.94
CA PRO A 186 -2.36 -4.90 -3.53
C PRO A 186 -1.62 -3.92 -2.61
N HIS A 187 -1.44 -2.66 -3.05
CA HIS A 187 -0.84 -1.58 -2.24
C HIS A 187 -1.49 -1.40 -0.84
N ALA A 188 -2.79 -1.66 -0.70
CA ALA A 188 -3.48 -1.68 0.60
C ALA A 188 -3.12 -2.93 1.44
N LEU A 189 -1.84 -3.31 1.42
CA LEU A 189 -1.31 -4.51 2.03
C LEU A 189 -1.51 -4.55 3.54
N HIS A 190 -1.30 -3.42 4.22
CA HIS A 190 -1.46 -3.35 5.67
C HIS A 190 -2.88 -3.74 6.11
N ASP A 191 -3.92 -3.28 5.38
CA ASP A 191 -5.31 -3.60 5.67
C ASP A 191 -5.62 -5.10 5.45
N GLN A 192 -5.05 -5.69 4.40
CA GLN A 192 -5.15 -7.13 4.15
C GLN A 192 -4.53 -7.93 5.29
N LEU A 193 -3.29 -7.62 5.66
CA LEU A 193 -2.58 -8.31 6.74
C LEU A 193 -3.23 -8.08 8.12
N TYR A 194 -3.85 -6.91 8.32
CA TYR A 194 -4.66 -6.64 9.51
C TYR A 194 -5.91 -7.52 9.57
N SER A 195 -6.64 -7.65 8.46
CA SER A 195 -7.84 -8.50 8.39
C SER A 195 -7.52 -9.99 8.62
N LEU A 196 -6.32 -10.42 8.23
CA LEU A 196 -5.80 -11.77 8.44
C LEU A 196 -5.19 -11.98 9.83
N ASN A 197 -5.28 -10.99 10.72
CA ASN A 197 -4.70 -11.03 12.07
C ASN A 197 -3.16 -11.09 12.12
N ILE A 198 -2.47 -10.93 10.99
CA ILE A 198 -0.99 -10.93 10.92
C ILE A 198 -0.43 -9.67 11.60
N VAL A 199 -0.92 -8.49 11.21
CA VAL A 199 -0.51 -7.22 11.82
C VAL A 199 -0.70 -7.23 13.34
N ARG A 200 -1.85 -7.72 13.84
CA ARG A 200 -2.10 -7.75 15.29
C ARG A 200 -1.14 -8.68 16.03
N GLN A 201 -0.76 -9.81 15.43
CA GLN A 201 0.23 -10.71 16.00
C GLN A 201 1.62 -10.08 16.02
N LEU A 202 2.00 -9.40 14.92
CA LEU A 202 3.29 -8.72 14.79
C LEU A 202 3.45 -7.61 15.82
N ILE A 203 2.50 -6.66 15.87
CA ILE A 203 2.61 -5.48 16.73
C ILE A 203 2.45 -5.77 18.22
N LYS A 204 2.06 -6.97 18.60
CA LYS A 204 1.93 -7.33 20.02
C LYS A 204 3.26 -7.27 20.76
N THR A 205 4.34 -7.66 20.12
CA THR A 205 5.68 -7.72 20.71
C THR A 205 6.81 -7.32 19.75
N PHE A 206 6.55 -7.25 18.44
CA PHE A 206 7.57 -7.12 17.40
C PHE A 206 8.68 -8.18 17.44
N GLN A 207 8.31 -9.42 17.86
CA GLN A 207 9.23 -10.56 17.97
C GLN A 207 8.85 -11.74 17.07
N ARG A 208 7.70 -11.63 16.37
CA ARG A 208 7.25 -12.68 15.47
C ARG A 208 8.00 -12.63 14.15
N ASP A 209 8.37 -13.79 13.64
CA ASP A 209 8.94 -13.90 12.31
C ASP A 209 7.86 -13.58 11.24
N ILE A 210 8.14 -12.55 10.44
CA ILE A 210 7.22 -12.10 9.38
C ILE A 210 7.12 -13.15 8.27
N SER A 211 8.23 -13.78 7.91
CA SER A 211 8.27 -14.81 6.87
C SER A 211 7.39 -16.00 7.23
N GLU A 212 7.46 -16.46 8.49
CA GLU A 212 6.62 -17.55 9.00
C GLU A 212 5.13 -17.14 8.98
N LEU A 213 4.79 -15.94 9.44
CA LEU A 213 3.41 -15.44 9.44
C LEU A 213 2.81 -15.35 8.03
N LEU A 214 3.60 -14.92 7.06
CA LEU A 214 3.17 -14.81 5.66
C LEU A 214 3.08 -16.19 5.00
N SER A 215 4.09 -17.05 5.18
CA SER A 215 4.15 -18.39 4.60
C SER A 215 3.02 -19.27 5.10
N ALA A 216 2.68 -19.21 6.38
CA ALA A 216 1.57 -19.96 6.97
C ALA A 216 0.19 -19.64 6.34
N ARG A 217 0.09 -18.54 5.59
CA ARG A 217 -1.12 -18.10 4.88
C ARG A 217 -0.99 -18.17 3.36
N GLY A 218 0.14 -18.70 2.84
CA GLY A 218 0.41 -18.75 1.40
C GLY A 218 0.57 -17.37 0.75
N LEU A 219 0.93 -16.34 1.54
CA LEU A 219 1.00 -14.96 1.06
C LEU A 219 2.38 -14.58 0.51
N LEU A 220 3.43 -15.32 0.88
CA LEU A 220 4.79 -15.00 0.46
C LEU A 220 5.00 -15.43 -0.99
N ILE A 221 5.39 -14.49 -1.84
CA ILE A 221 5.69 -14.74 -3.26
C ILE A 221 7.04 -14.15 -3.64
N THR A 222 7.73 -14.83 -4.56
CA THR A 222 9.05 -14.42 -5.04
C THR A 222 9.07 -14.52 -6.57
N PRO A 223 8.58 -13.48 -7.27
CA PRO A 223 8.60 -13.47 -8.74
C PRO A 223 10.02 -13.38 -9.28
N SER A 224 10.23 -13.80 -10.52
CA SER A 224 11.51 -13.63 -11.21
C SER A 224 11.80 -12.15 -11.48
N LEU A 225 13.09 -11.79 -11.62
CA LEU A 225 13.47 -10.42 -11.99
C LEU A 225 12.89 -10.01 -13.34
N ALA A 226 12.75 -10.95 -14.27
CA ALA A 226 12.15 -10.70 -15.58
C ALA A 226 10.67 -10.35 -15.45
N ASP A 227 9.91 -11.11 -14.65
CA ASP A 227 8.49 -10.84 -14.39
C ASP A 227 8.29 -9.49 -13.70
N CYS A 228 9.13 -9.19 -12.71
CA CYS A 228 9.10 -7.87 -12.05
C CYS A 228 9.33 -6.74 -13.06
N ALA A 229 10.36 -6.88 -13.91
CA ALA A 229 10.69 -5.85 -14.90
C ALA A 229 9.58 -5.67 -15.94
N GLU A 230 8.94 -6.73 -16.39
CA GLU A 230 7.82 -6.69 -17.33
C GLU A 230 6.59 -6.00 -16.70
N PHE A 231 6.22 -6.38 -15.46
CA PHE A 231 5.11 -5.75 -14.76
C PHE A 231 5.34 -4.25 -14.55
N VAL A 232 6.52 -3.87 -14.08
CA VAL A 232 6.92 -2.48 -13.91
C VAL A 232 6.90 -1.72 -15.23
N GLY A 233 7.47 -2.32 -16.30
CA GLY A 233 7.49 -1.72 -17.63
C GLY A 233 6.09 -1.44 -18.18
N LEU A 234 5.15 -2.37 -18.00
CA LEU A 234 3.76 -2.18 -18.40
C LEU A 234 3.10 -1.04 -17.59
N GLY A 235 3.31 -1.01 -16.26
CA GLY A 235 2.77 0.04 -15.40
C GLY A 235 3.28 1.43 -15.78
N GLN A 236 4.59 1.56 -16.04
CA GLN A 236 5.21 2.81 -16.48
C GLN A 236 4.67 3.25 -17.85
N ALA A 237 4.62 2.35 -18.83
CA ALA A 237 4.11 2.67 -20.15
C ALA A 237 2.66 3.18 -20.10
N LEU A 238 1.81 2.58 -19.28
CA LEU A 238 0.44 3.03 -19.08
C LEU A 238 0.37 4.41 -18.40
N ALA A 239 1.19 4.64 -17.39
CA ALA A 239 1.22 5.91 -16.65
C ALA A 239 1.72 7.07 -17.53
N GLU A 240 2.58 6.78 -18.50
CA GLU A 240 3.17 7.76 -19.45
C GLU A 240 2.42 7.81 -20.78
N ASN A 241 1.35 7.02 -20.97
CA ASN A 241 0.65 6.84 -22.24
C ASN A 241 1.59 6.45 -23.39
N ALA A 242 2.63 5.69 -23.08
CA ALA A 242 3.64 5.26 -24.04
C ALA A 242 3.19 3.97 -24.77
N PRO A 243 3.51 3.82 -26.07
CA PRO A 243 3.24 2.56 -26.78
C PRO A 243 4.11 1.43 -26.20
N MET A 244 3.49 0.29 -25.92
CA MET A 244 4.17 -0.91 -25.46
C MET A 244 3.72 -2.12 -26.24
N TYR A 245 4.68 -2.97 -26.62
CA TYR A 245 4.43 -4.30 -27.12
C TYR A 245 4.43 -5.27 -25.93
N LEU A 246 3.35 -6.04 -25.76
CA LEU A 246 3.30 -7.10 -24.77
C LEU A 246 3.88 -8.38 -25.38
N PRO A 247 4.98 -8.92 -24.84
CA PRO A 247 5.52 -10.21 -25.24
C PRO A 247 4.59 -11.35 -24.78
N ASP A 248 4.94 -12.58 -25.15
CA ASP A 248 4.33 -13.76 -24.57
C ASP A 248 4.65 -13.79 -23.06
N VAL A 249 3.60 -13.75 -22.26
CA VAL A 249 3.69 -13.55 -20.81
C VAL A 249 4.02 -14.84 -20.09
N SER A 250 4.91 -14.78 -19.09
CA SER A 250 5.17 -15.91 -18.21
C SER A 250 3.90 -16.31 -17.43
N ARG A 251 3.82 -17.58 -17.02
CA ARG A 251 2.68 -18.06 -16.24
C ARG A 251 2.54 -17.31 -14.91
N SER A 252 3.63 -16.96 -14.25
CA SER A 252 3.61 -16.25 -12.96
C SER A 252 2.97 -14.86 -13.07
N LEU A 253 3.13 -14.17 -14.20
CA LEU A 253 2.46 -12.91 -14.47
C LEU A 253 1.01 -13.10 -14.90
N THR A 254 0.69 -14.14 -15.69
CA THR A 254 -0.71 -14.44 -16.02
C THR A 254 -1.54 -14.75 -14.79
N ASP A 255 -0.93 -15.31 -13.75
CA ASP A 255 -1.58 -15.63 -12.48
C ASP A 255 -1.55 -14.44 -11.48
N ASN A 256 -1.03 -13.26 -11.88
CA ASN A 256 -1.01 -12.04 -11.08
C ASN A 256 -2.21 -11.13 -11.44
N PRO A 257 -3.20 -10.98 -10.56
CA PRO A 257 -4.39 -10.18 -10.88
C PRO A 257 -4.08 -8.68 -11.05
N GLY A 258 -3.05 -8.15 -10.39
CA GLY A 258 -2.61 -6.77 -10.60
C GLY A 258 -2.05 -6.54 -12.00
N TYR A 259 -1.28 -7.50 -12.52
CA TYR A 259 -0.85 -7.49 -13.91
C TYR A 259 -2.04 -7.63 -14.87
N GLY A 260 -3.04 -8.44 -14.50
CA GLY A 260 -4.31 -8.54 -15.23
C GLY A 260 -5.03 -7.19 -15.37
N LEU A 261 -5.06 -6.38 -14.29
CA LEU A 261 -5.60 -5.00 -14.35
C LEU A 261 -4.87 -4.14 -15.38
N LEU A 262 -3.53 -4.12 -15.34
CA LEU A 262 -2.74 -3.33 -16.30
C LEU A 262 -2.93 -3.80 -17.74
N ARG A 263 -3.00 -5.12 -17.96
CA ARG A 263 -3.27 -5.67 -19.32
C ARG A 263 -4.62 -5.24 -19.86
N ALA A 264 -5.63 -5.19 -19.02
CA ALA A 264 -6.96 -4.74 -19.43
C ALA A 264 -6.95 -3.27 -19.86
N GLU A 265 -6.28 -2.41 -19.10
CA GLU A 265 -6.09 -1.00 -19.50
C GLU A 265 -5.28 -0.87 -20.79
N HIS A 266 -4.24 -1.67 -20.95
CA HIS A 266 -3.47 -1.70 -22.20
C HIS A 266 -4.34 -2.10 -23.40
N PHE A 267 -5.19 -3.12 -23.26
CA PHE A 267 -6.15 -3.50 -24.33
C PHE A 267 -7.11 -2.34 -24.65
N ALA A 268 -7.60 -1.62 -23.64
CA ALA A 268 -8.46 -0.47 -23.85
C ALA A 268 -7.77 0.63 -24.65
N LEU A 269 -6.52 0.96 -24.32
CA LEU A 269 -5.71 1.93 -25.05
C LEU A 269 -5.41 1.50 -26.50
N GLN A 270 -5.34 0.20 -26.76
CA GLN A 270 -5.21 -0.33 -28.13
C GLN A 270 -6.52 -0.36 -28.94
N GLY A 271 -7.61 0.21 -28.42
CA GLY A 271 -8.92 0.16 -29.06
C GLY A 271 -9.61 -1.22 -28.95
N LYS A 272 -9.23 -2.04 -27.99
CA LYS A 272 -9.78 -3.37 -27.72
C LYS A 272 -10.43 -3.45 -26.31
N PRO A 273 -11.31 -2.50 -25.93
CA PRO A 273 -11.87 -2.44 -24.57
C PRO A 273 -12.67 -3.69 -24.20
N GLN A 274 -13.35 -4.32 -25.16
CA GLN A 274 -14.08 -5.55 -24.92
C GLN A 274 -13.15 -6.67 -24.39
N ARG A 275 -11.96 -6.84 -24.96
CA ARG A 275 -11.00 -7.85 -24.51
C ARG A 275 -10.49 -7.54 -23.10
N GLY A 276 -10.28 -6.26 -22.78
CA GLY A 276 -9.94 -5.81 -21.44
C GLY A 276 -11.05 -6.12 -20.44
N ALA A 277 -12.32 -5.88 -20.82
CA ALA A 277 -13.47 -6.18 -19.99
C ALA A 277 -13.63 -7.67 -19.70
N GLU A 278 -13.48 -8.51 -20.72
CA GLU A 278 -13.54 -9.99 -20.60
C GLU A 278 -12.50 -10.47 -19.59
N LEU A 279 -11.24 -10.01 -19.72
CA LEU A 279 -10.15 -10.36 -18.79
C LEU A 279 -10.46 -9.96 -17.35
N LEU A 280 -11.02 -8.74 -17.13
CA LEU A 280 -11.35 -8.27 -15.79
C LEU A 280 -12.54 -8.99 -15.19
N GLN A 281 -13.52 -9.39 -15.98
CA GLN A 281 -14.65 -10.17 -15.53
C GLN A 281 -14.21 -11.58 -15.09
N GLU A 282 -13.34 -12.23 -15.85
CA GLU A 282 -12.74 -13.51 -15.49
C GLU A 282 -12.00 -13.41 -14.14
N TRP A 283 -11.16 -12.36 -13.95
CA TRP A 283 -10.51 -12.09 -12.68
C TRP A 283 -11.49 -11.82 -11.55
N GLY A 284 -12.53 -11.01 -11.78
CA GLY A 284 -13.54 -10.69 -10.78
C GLY A 284 -14.25 -11.94 -10.22
N ILE A 285 -14.41 -12.98 -11.06
CA ILE A 285 -14.94 -14.28 -10.66
C ILE A 285 -13.87 -15.10 -9.93
N ALA A 286 -12.67 -15.22 -10.49
CA ALA A 286 -11.59 -16.02 -9.91
C ALA A 286 -11.15 -15.55 -8.51
N LEU A 287 -11.15 -14.24 -8.27
CA LEU A 287 -10.81 -13.64 -6.98
C LEU A 287 -11.72 -14.08 -5.82
N LYS A 288 -12.92 -14.56 -6.11
CA LYS A 288 -13.89 -15.04 -5.12
C LYS A 288 -13.52 -16.43 -4.58
N ASP A 289 -13.02 -17.30 -5.43
CA ASP A 289 -12.85 -18.72 -5.14
C ASP A 289 -11.44 -19.06 -4.67
N ASP A 290 -10.42 -18.29 -5.06
CA ASP A 290 -9.05 -18.53 -4.64
C ASP A 290 -8.83 -18.26 -3.14
N ALA A 291 -8.14 -19.17 -2.47
CA ALA A 291 -7.93 -19.13 -1.02
C ALA A 291 -7.12 -17.90 -0.54
N VAL A 292 -6.17 -17.43 -1.34
CA VAL A 292 -5.32 -16.28 -1.06
C VAL A 292 -5.97 -15.00 -1.56
N LEU A 293 -6.43 -14.98 -2.82
CA LEU A 293 -6.94 -13.77 -3.47
C LEU A 293 -8.23 -13.23 -2.83
N LYS A 294 -9.11 -14.11 -2.31
CA LYS A 294 -10.30 -13.69 -1.56
C LYS A 294 -10.00 -12.94 -0.27
N THR A 295 -8.75 -12.99 0.22
CA THR A 295 -8.32 -12.25 1.43
C THR A 295 -7.95 -10.81 1.14
N THR A 296 -7.78 -10.43 -0.13
CA THR A 296 -7.47 -9.07 -0.53
C THR A 296 -8.63 -8.11 -0.19
N PRO A 297 -8.38 -6.80 -0.01
CA PRO A 297 -9.40 -5.85 0.39
C PRO A 297 -10.59 -5.83 -0.57
N LYS A 298 -11.82 -5.87 -0.04
CA LYS A 298 -13.07 -5.86 -0.83
C LYS A 298 -13.11 -4.73 -1.86
N ARG A 299 -12.63 -3.54 -1.48
CA ARG A 299 -12.57 -2.38 -2.39
C ARG A 299 -11.72 -2.66 -3.62
N TRP A 300 -10.59 -3.34 -3.46
CA TRP A 300 -9.71 -3.71 -4.56
C TRP A 300 -10.34 -4.79 -5.45
N ARG A 301 -10.89 -5.87 -4.86
CA ARG A 301 -11.58 -6.93 -5.63
C ARG A 301 -12.75 -6.39 -6.44
N LYS A 302 -13.53 -5.50 -5.85
CA LYS A 302 -14.67 -4.85 -6.50
C LYS A 302 -14.27 -4.07 -7.76
N SER A 303 -13.07 -3.47 -7.77
CA SER A 303 -12.62 -2.64 -8.90
C SER A 303 -12.52 -3.41 -10.22
N PHE A 304 -12.30 -4.72 -10.19
CA PHE A 304 -12.26 -5.57 -11.40
C PHE A 304 -13.61 -5.58 -12.12
N LEU A 305 -14.67 -5.93 -11.42
CA LEU A 305 -16.01 -6.01 -12.02
C LEU A 305 -16.57 -4.63 -12.40
N ILE A 306 -16.31 -3.62 -11.59
CA ILE A 306 -16.70 -2.24 -11.95
C ILE A 306 -15.98 -1.81 -13.22
N ARG A 307 -14.67 -2.03 -13.30
CA ARG A 307 -13.91 -1.63 -14.49
C ARG A 307 -14.28 -2.45 -15.72
N ALA A 308 -14.60 -3.74 -15.56
CA ALA A 308 -15.14 -4.55 -16.65
C ALA A 308 -16.44 -3.94 -17.21
N ALA A 309 -17.37 -3.56 -16.33
CA ALA A 309 -18.63 -2.94 -16.74
C ALA A 309 -18.39 -1.60 -17.48
N GLU A 310 -17.47 -0.76 -17.00
CA GLU A 310 -17.11 0.50 -17.67
C GLU A 310 -16.51 0.27 -19.06
N LEU A 311 -15.64 -0.74 -19.21
CA LEU A 311 -15.05 -1.07 -20.51
C LEU A 311 -16.07 -1.64 -21.50
N TYR A 312 -16.99 -2.52 -21.02
CA TYR A 312 -18.08 -2.98 -21.86
C TYR A 312 -18.99 -1.83 -22.31
N LEU A 313 -19.32 -0.91 -21.40
CA LEU A 313 -20.12 0.25 -21.73
C LEU A 313 -19.42 1.15 -22.79
N SER A 314 -18.10 1.31 -22.68
CA SER A 314 -17.32 2.11 -23.64
C SER A 314 -17.31 1.56 -25.07
N CYS A 315 -17.61 0.28 -25.25
CA CYS A 315 -17.76 -0.37 -26.57
C CYS A 315 -19.19 -0.77 -26.92
N ALA A 316 -20.19 -0.14 -26.27
CA ALA A 316 -21.61 -0.35 -26.48
C ALA A 316 -22.14 -1.77 -26.16
N GLU A 317 -21.39 -2.59 -25.44
CA GLU A 317 -21.78 -3.93 -24.97
C GLU A 317 -22.64 -3.84 -23.69
N ARG A 318 -23.77 -3.13 -23.77
CA ARG A 318 -24.61 -2.76 -22.62
C ARG A 318 -25.06 -3.98 -21.79
N ALA A 319 -25.45 -5.07 -22.45
CA ALA A 319 -25.89 -6.28 -21.77
C ALA A 319 -24.76 -6.90 -20.91
N LYS A 320 -23.54 -7.00 -21.44
CA LYS A 320 -22.39 -7.50 -20.71
C LYS A 320 -21.99 -6.56 -19.57
N ALA A 321 -22.11 -5.24 -19.77
CA ALA A 321 -21.87 -4.27 -18.70
C ALA A 321 -22.85 -4.45 -17.54
N GLN A 322 -24.14 -4.71 -17.84
CA GLN A 322 -25.15 -5.01 -16.83
C GLN A 322 -24.86 -6.34 -16.09
N GLU A 323 -24.41 -7.37 -16.79
CA GLU A 323 -24.00 -8.65 -16.19
C GLU A 323 -22.82 -8.48 -15.23
N ALA A 324 -21.78 -7.75 -15.62
CA ALA A 324 -20.63 -7.47 -14.76
C ALA A 324 -21.00 -6.65 -13.53
N LEU A 325 -21.90 -5.66 -13.68
CA LEU A 325 -22.44 -4.89 -12.55
C LEU A 325 -23.29 -5.74 -11.62
N ALA A 326 -24.15 -6.60 -12.16
CA ALA A 326 -24.97 -7.53 -11.38
C ALA A 326 -24.10 -8.47 -10.53
N GLU A 327 -23.05 -9.05 -11.12
CA GLU A 327 -22.09 -9.88 -10.40
C GLU A 327 -21.37 -9.09 -9.30
N CYS A 328 -21.02 -7.83 -9.56
CA CYS A 328 -20.43 -6.95 -8.56
C CYS A 328 -21.39 -6.68 -7.38
N ILE A 329 -22.65 -6.40 -7.64
CA ILE A 329 -23.70 -6.17 -6.63
C ILE A 329 -23.94 -7.44 -5.80
N ALA A 330 -23.89 -8.61 -6.42
CA ALA A 330 -24.07 -9.88 -5.71
C ALA A 330 -22.93 -10.18 -4.71
N GLN A 331 -21.71 -9.66 -4.97
CA GLN A 331 -20.54 -9.94 -4.15
C GLN A 331 -20.22 -8.85 -3.12
N PHE A 332 -20.59 -7.60 -3.38
CA PHE A 332 -20.11 -6.44 -2.61
C PHE A 332 -21.21 -5.47 -2.24
N PRO A 333 -21.09 -4.76 -1.11
CA PRO A 333 -22.01 -3.67 -0.77
C PRO A 333 -22.00 -2.59 -1.86
N ILE A 334 -23.19 -2.08 -2.16
CA ILE A 334 -23.39 -1.01 -3.15
C ILE A 334 -22.73 0.28 -2.63
N ASP A 335 -22.04 0.99 -3.52
CA ASP A 335 -21.46 2.31 -3.25
C ASP A 335 -21.80 3.31 -4.36
N GLY A 336 -21.33 4.56 -4.20
CA GLY A 336 -21.63 5.65 -5.13
C GLY A 336 -21.19 5.38 -6.57
N ARG A 337 -20.08 4.64 -6.80
CA ARG A 337 -19.63 4.30 -8.16
C ARG A 337 -20.56 3.27 -8.82
N MET A 338 -21.00 2.27 -8.06
CA MET A 338 -21.97 1.29 -8.55
C MET A 338 -23.34 1.94 -8.83
N LEU A 339 -23.79 2.87 -7.98
CA LEU A 339 -25.02 3.64 -8.21
C LEU A 339 -24.96 4.47 -9.49
N HIS A 340 -23.83 5.15 -9.72
CA HIS A 340 -23.61 5.94 -10.93
C HIS A 340 -23.67 5.05 -12.17
N LEU A 341 -22.95 3.93 -12.16
CA LEU A 341 -22.92 2.98 -13.27
C LEU A 341 -24.27 2.31 -13.51
N ALA A 342 -25.02 2.01 -12.44
CA ALA A 342 -26.39 1.48 -12.55
C ALA A 342 -27.32 2.48 -13.26
N ALA A 343 -27.21 3.76 -12.91
CA ALA A 343 -28.00 4.82 -13.57
C ALA A 343 -27.64 4.96 -15.07
N GLU A 344 -26.35 4.94 -15.41
CA GLU A 344 -25.89 4.97 -16.80
C GLU A 344 -26.36 3.79 -17.62
N LEU A 345 -26.39 2.60 -17.00
CA LEU A 345 -26.84 1.36 -17.62
C LEU A 345 -28.37 1.17 -17.59
N GLU A 346 -29.14 2.08 -16.98
CA GLU A 346 -30.57 1.89 -16.69
C GLU A 346 -30.83 0.53 -15.98
N PHE A 347 -29.89 0.15 -15.11
CA PHE A 347 -29.95 -1.12 -14.39
C PHE A 347 -30.83 -0.97 -13.14
N VAL A 348 -31.84 -1.83 -13.03
CA VAL A 348 -32.73 -1.85 -11.86
C VAL A 348 -32.03 -2.55 -10.71
N LEU A 349 -31.79 -1.79 -9.65
CA LEU A 349 -31.17 -2.34 -8.44
C LEU A 349 -32.17 -3.26 -7.71
N PRO A 350 -31.70 -4.33 -7.04
CA PRO A 350 -32.56 -5.17 -6.20
C PRO A 350 -33.20 -4.34 -5.09
N GLU A 351 -34.49 -4.56 -4.82
CA GLU A 351 -35.27 -3.80 -3.83
C GLU A 351 -34.83 -3.99 -2.37
N THR A 352 -33.94 -4.94 -2.08
CA THR A 352 -33.50 -5.25 -0.71
C THR A 352 -32.02 -5.55 -0.64
N LEU A 353 -31.26 -4.65 -0.05
CA LEU A 353 -30.03 -4.96 0.67
C LEU A 353 -30.00 -4.22 2.00
#